data_e2439f8a14645a48c04124be4ca17439
#
_entry.id   e2439f8a14645a48c04124be4ca17439
#
_cell.length_a   1.000
_cell.length_b   1.000
_cell.length_c   1.000
_cell.angle_alpha   90.00
_cell.angle_beta   90.00
_cell.angle_gamma   90.00
#
_symmetry.space_group_name_H-M   'P 1'
#
loop_
_entity.id
_entity.type
_entity.pdbx_description
1 polymer ?
#
loop_
_entity_poly.entity_id
_entity_poly.type
_entity_poly.pdbx_seq_one_letter_code
_entity_poly.pdbx_strand_id
1 'polypeptide(L)'
;MKEILDFLSDLHDNNNREWFEANRERYRRVLQKHNANVERLIELISEFDPSVEGATIASSTYRIYRDTRFSKDKTPYKDFFSAFIVRGGKRSGYGGYYLHISPKGHTWGEGSFLAAGNVCPEPEVLRSMREEIEDHAEEMVDNIARSGFSLTSDNALKRTPRGFSVAPEHEYLLRQRELC
;
A
#
# COMPACT_ATOMS: atom_id res chain seq x y z
N MET A 1 14.87 -8.52 -8.29
CA MET A 1 13.41 -8.67 -8.40
C MET A 1 13.01 -10.10 -8.77
N LYS A 2 13.54 -10.70 -9.86
CA LYS A 2 13.13 -12.04 -10.33
C LYS A 2 13.12 -13.12 -9.24
N GLU A 3 14.20 -13.25 -8.44
CA GLU A 3 14.30 -14.27 -7.38
C GLU A 3 13.23 -14.12 -6.28
N ILE A 4 12.79 -12.89 -5.99
CA ILE A 4 11.67 -12.63 -5.06
C ILE A 4 10.36 -13.16 -5.66
N LEU A 5 10.10 -12.84 -6.91
CA LEU A 5 8.87 -13.27 -7.60
C LEU A 5 8.83 -14.79 -7.78
N ASP A 6 9.96 -15.42 -8.16
CA ASP A 6 10.07 -16.88 -8.28
C ASP A 6 9.79 -17.58 -6.93
N PHE A 7 10.31 -17.04 -5.81
CA PHE A 7 10.03 -17.59 -4.47
C PHE A 7 8.55 -17.44 -4.09
N LEU A 8 7.94 -16.27 -4.36
CA LEU A 8 6.54 -16.01 -4.03
C LEU A 8 5.59 -16.86 -4.87
N SER A 9 5.94 -17.13 -6.15
CA SER A 9 5.18 -18.05 -7.01
C SER A 9 5.21 -19.48 -6.46
N ASP A 10 6.41 -19.99 -6.14
CA ASP A 10 6.53 -21.33 -5.58
C ASP A 10 5.85 -21.45 -4.22
N LEU A 11 5.88 -20.38 -3.40
CA LEU A 11 5.18 -20.34 -2.12
C LEU A 11 3.65 -20.35 -2.31
N HIS A 12 3.12 -19.68 -3.32
CA HIS A 12 1.70 -19.72 -3.66
C HIS A 12 1.23 -21.17 -3.92
N ASP A 13 1.97 -21.88 -4.77
CA ASP A 13 1.65 -23.25 -5.17
C ASP A 13 1.83 -24.26 -4.03
N ASN A 14 2.67 -23.94 -3.03
CA ASN A 14 3.06 -24.83 -1.94
C ASN A 14 2.84 -24.18 -0.56
N ASN A 15 1.74 -23.46 -0.34
CA ASN A 15 1.53 -22.63 0.86
C ASN A 15 1.21 -23.47 2.10
N ASN A 16 2.21 -24.18 2.62
CA ASN A 16 2.15 -24.97 3.83
C ASN A 16 3.47 -24.87 4.65
N ARG A 17 3.41 -25.30 5.89
CA ARG A 17 4.55 -25.19 6.83
C ARG A 17 5.74 -26.05 6.43
N GLU A 18 5.50 -27.24 5.95
CA GLU A 18 6.55 -28.21 5.60
C GLU A 18 7.41 -27.66 4.46
N TRP A 19 6.78 -27.20 3.38
CA TRP A 19 7.48 -26.58 2.26
C TRP A 19 8.25 -25.33 2.69
N PHE A 20 7.64 -24.48 3.51
CA PHE A 20 8.25 -23.23 3.96
C PHE A 20 9.51 -23.50 4.81
N GLU A 21 9.45 -24.48 5.72
CA GLU A 21 10.62 -24.87 6.51
C GLU A 21 11.74 -25.45 5.63
N ALA A 22 11.42 -26.28 4.63
CA ALA A 22 12.39 -26.78 3.66
C ALA A 22 13.03 -25.67 2.82
N ASN A 23 12.31 -24.55 2.61
CA ASN A 23 12.79 -23.40 1.83
C ASN A 23 13.19 -22.18 2.68
N ARG A 24 13.40 -22.36 3.99
CA ARG A 24 13.68 -21.27 4.95
C ARG A 24 14.94 -20.45 4.57
N GLU A 25 15.98 -21.06 4.08
CA GLU A 25 17.19 -20.35 3.63
C GLU A 25 16.93 -19.50 2.38
N ARG A 26 16.12 -20.01 1.45
CA ARG A 26 15.68 -19.24 0.29
C ARG A 26 14.81 -18.04 0.71
N TYR A 27 13.89 -18.25 1.66
CA TYR A 27 13.09 -17.16 2.25
C TYR A 27 13.97 -16.07 2.88
N ARG A 28 14.96 -16.43 3.70
CA ARG A 28 15.87 -15.46 4.33
C ARG A 28 16.60 -14.61 3.28
N ARG A 29 17.07 -15.22 2.22
CA ARG A 29 17.77 -14.53 1.13
C ARG A 29 16.87 -13.56 0.38
N VAL A 30 15.64 -13.96 0.03
CA VAL A 30 14.71 -13.06 -0.67
C VAL A 30 14.16 -11.98 0.25
N LEU A 31 13.97 -12.25 1.54
CA LEU A 31 13.62 -11.25 2.54
C LEU A 31 14.71 -10.17 2.68
N GLN A 32 15.98 -10.57 2.71
CA GLN A 32 17.09 -9.62 2.74
C GLN A 32 17.07 -8.70 1.50
N LYS A 33 16.80 -9.26 0.30
CA LYS A 33 16.66 -8.47 -0.93
C LYS A 33 15.44 -7.52 -0.89
N HIS A 34 14.34 -8.00 -0.36
CA HIS A 34 13.16 -7.15 -0.15
C HIS A 34 13.47 -5.98 0.79
N ASN A 35 14.11 -6.27 1.92
CA ASN A 35 14.50 -5.25 2.90
C ASN A 35 15.44 -4.20 2.29
N ALA A 36 16.44 -4.61 1.51
CA ALA A 36 17.33 -3.67 0.81
C ALA A 36 16.57 -2.78 -0.20
N ASN A 37 15.56 -3.32 -0.89
CA ASN A 37 14.71 -2.51 -1.76
C ASN A 37 13.89 -1.49 -0.97
N VAL A 38 13.34 -1.88 0.20
CA VAL A 38 12.57 -0.96 1.06
C VAL A 38 13.47 0.11 1.65
N GLU A 39 14.68 -0.23 2.08
CA GLU A 39 15.68 0.73 2.58
C GLU A 39 16.00 1.79 1.52
N ARG A 40 16.26 1.34 0.29
CA ARG A 40 16.50 2.25 -0.84
C ARG A 40 15.28 3.13 -1.15
N LEU A 41 14.05 2.61 -1.03
CA LEU A 41 12.84 3.41 -1.19
C LEU A 41 12.69 4.45 -0.08
N ILE A 42 12.99 4.12 1.17
CA ILE A 42 12.97 5.09 2.28
C ILE A 42 13.93 6.25 1.97
N GLU A 43 15.15 5.96 1.53
CA GLU A 43 16.13 6.99 1.13
C GLU A 43 15.57 7.90 0.04
N LEU A 44 15.08 7.32 -1.07
CA LEU A 44 14.56 8.07 -2.22
C LEU A 44 13.33 8.91 -1.87
N ILE A 45 12.43 8.38 -1.05
CA ILE A 45 11.23 9.12 -0.61
C ILE A 45 11.64 10.27 0.31
N SER A 46 12.61 10.06 1.20
CA SER A 46 13.08 11.10 2.14
C SER A 46 13.70 12.32 1.41
N GLU A 47 14.15 12.16 0.17
CA GLU A 47 14.68 13.27 -0.65
C GLU A 47 13.60 14.32 -0.99
N PHE A 48 12.34 13.91 -1.11
CA PHE A 48 11.22 14.82 -1.43
C PHE A 48 10.13 14.89 -0.36
N ASP A 49 10.04 13.91 0.53
CA ASP A 49 9.14 13.91 1.69
C ASP A 49 9.91 13.70 3.00
N PRO A 50 10.40 14.78 3.63
CA PRO A 50 11.13 14.70 4.91
C PRO A 50 10.29 14.12 6.06
N SER A 51 8.97 14.05 5.94
CA SER A 51 8.10 13.53 6.99
C SER A 51 8.33 12.04 7.29
N VAL A 52 8.90 11.30 6.34
CA VAL A 52 9.25 9.89 6.50
C VAL A 52 10.67 9.67 7.02
N GLU A 53 11.41 10.73 7.30
CA GLU A 53 12.74 10.65 7.89
C GLU A 53 12.69 9.86 9.21
N GLY A 54 13.62 8.91 9.39
CA GLY A 54 13.60 7.98 10.51
C GLY A 54 12.74 6.75 10.35
N ALA A 55 12.05 6.56 9.21
CA ALA A 55 11.42 5.29 8.87
C ALA A 55 12.48 4.18 8.80
N THR A 56 12.14 2.99 9.26
CA THR A 56 13.02 1.82 9.32
C THR A 56 12.34 0.62 8.66
N ILE A 57 13.11 -0.42 8.34
CA ILE A 57 12.56 -1.71 7.87
C ILE A 57 11.50 -2.23 8.85
N ALA A 58 11.77 -2.19 10.15
CA ALA A 58 10.84 -2.69 11.17
C ALA A 58 9.53 -1.89 11.25
N SER A 59 9.61 -0.56 11.09
CA SER A 59 8.42 0.30 11.10
C SER A 59 7.61 0.21 9.80
N SER A 60 8.22 -0.21 8.68
CA SER A 60 7.63 -0.15 7.34
C SER A 60 7.18 -1.51 6.80
N THR A 61 7.93 -2.60 7.02
CA THR A 61 7.63 -3.90 6.40
C THR A 61 6.56 -4.70 7.15
N TYR A 62 5.89 -5.57 6.42
CA TYR A 62 4.94 -6.54 6.98
C TYR A 62 5.54 -7.94 6.97
N ARG A 63 5.24 -8.72 8.04
CA ARG A 63 5.64 -10.13 8.12
C ARG A 63 4.91 -10.97 7.06
N ILE A 64 5.57 -12.03 6.58
CA ILE A 64 4.98 -12.97 5.63
C ILE A 64 3.90 -13.87 6.27
N TYR A 65 3.95 -14.09 7.57
CA TYR A 65 2.98 -14.92 8.30
C TYR A 65 1.60 -14.28 8.32
N ARG A 66 0.56 -15.06 8.00
CA ARG A 66 -0.84 -14.65 8.10
C ARG A 66 -1.39 -14.87 9.50
N ASP A 67 -2.33 -14.02 9.90
CA ASP A 67 -3.22 -14.32 11.03
C ASP A 67 -4.48 -15.01 10.48
N THR A 68 -4.54 -16.32 10.65
CA THR A 68 -5.62 -17.14 10.08
C THR A 68 -6.72 -17.47 11.09
N ARG A 69 -6.69 -16.89 12.30
CA ARG A 69 -7.66 -17.21 13.37
C ARG A 69 -9.10 -17.01 12.93
N PHE A 70 -9.38 -15.91 12.27
CA PHE A 70 -10.72 -15.51 11.81
C PHE A 70 -10.91 -15.63 10.29
N SER A 71 -9.91 -16.12 9.55
CA SER A 71 -9.99 -16.29 8.10
C SER A 71 -10.60 -17.64 7.73
N LYS A 72 -11.42 -17.69 6.68
CA LYS A 72 -11.86 -18.93 6.04
C LYS A 72 -10.69 -19.65 5.35
N ASP A 73 -9.85 -18.89 4.68
CA ASP A 73 -8.61 -19.40 4.09
C ASP A 73 -7.56 -19.57 5.18
N LYS A 74 -7.08 -20.81 5.36
CA LYS A 74 -6.12 -21.21 6.38
C LYS A 74 -4.68 -21.30 5.89
N THR A 75 -4.37 -20.88 4.68
CA THR A 75 -2.97 -20.80 4.19
C THR A 75 -2.13 -19.95 5.13
N PRO A 76 -0.98 -20.47 5.60
CA PRO A 76 -0.25 -19.84 6.72
C PRO A 76 0.60 -18.63 6.32
N TYR A 77 0.88 -18.43 5.02
CA TYR A 77 1.77 -17.39 4.53
C TYR A 77 1.09 -16.51 3.50
N LYS A 78 1.56 -15.26 3.40
CA LYS A 78 1.24 -14.38 2.28
C LYS A 78 2.09 -14.79 1.09
N ASP A 79 1.53 -14.74 -0.09
CA ASP A 79 2.19 -14.96 -1.37
C ASP A 79 2.72 -13.65 -1.99
N PHE A 80 2.96 -12.65 -1.13
CA PHE A 80 3.48 -11.34 -1.48
C PHE A 80 4.33 -10.75 -0.35
N PHE A 81 5.24 -9.85 -0.70
CA PHE A 81 5.89 -8.93 0.23
C PHE A 81 5.28 -7.55 0.11
N SER A 82 5.24 -6.82 1.23
CA SER A 82 4.76 -5.45 1.23
C SER A 82 5.45 -4.59 2.28
N ALA A 83 5.48 -3.29 1.99
CA ALA A 83 5.96 -2.26 2.92
C ALA A 83 5.06 -1.04 2.83
N PHE A 84 4.90 -0.33 3.94
CA PHE A 84 4.22 0.96 4.03
C PHE A 84 5.14 1.97 4.71
N ILE A 85 5.70 2.86 3.93
CA ILE A 85 6.63 3.90 4.36
C ILE A 85 5.81 5.14 4.69
N VAL A 86 5.77 5.53 5.95
CA VAL A 86 4.89 6.58 6.43
C VAL A 86 5.43 7.19 7.71
N ARG A 87 5.16 8.47 7.93
CA ARG A 87 5.46 9.20 9.16
C ARG A 87 4.94 8.45 10.38
N GLY A 88 5.81 8.20 11.36
CA GLY A 88 5.43 7.51 12.61
C GLY A 88 5.19 6.00 12.46
N GLY A 89 5.44 5.42 11.27
CA GLY A 89 5.31 3.99 10.98
C GLY A 89 3.90 3.55 10.62
N LYS A 90 3.77 2.31 10.13
CA LYS A 90 2.58 1.73 9.48
C LYS A 90 1.28 1.65 10.31
N ARG A 91 1.28 2.14 11.56
CA ARG A 91 0.09 2.22 12.43
C ARG A 91 -0.25 3.65 12.83
N SER A 92 0.40 4.64 12.22
CA SER A 92 0.25 6.05 12.61
C SER A 92 -1.08 6.68 12.18
N GLY A 93 -1.80 6.10 11.21
CA GLY A 93 -3.01 6.67 10.62
C GLY A 93 -2.75 7.71 9.52
N TYR A 94 -1.49 8.10 9.29
CA TYR A 94 -1.15 9.01 8.20
C TYR A 94 -1.16 8.33 6.84
N GLY A 95 -1.30 9.10 5.77
CA GLY A 95 -1.01 8.69 4.40
C GLY A 95 0.48 8.46 4.19
N GLY A 96 0.83 7.59 3.25
CA GLY A 96 2.22 7.24 2.95
C GLY A 96 2.35 6.48 1.65
N TYR A 97 3.45 5.76 1.52
CA TYR A 97 3.87 5.09 0.28
C TYR A 97 3.87 3.58 0.48
N TYR A 98 3.06 2.88 -0.31
CA TYR A 98 2.89 1.44 -0.22
C TYR A 98 3.57 0.73 -1.39
N LEU A 99 4.43 -0.22 -1.06
CA LEU A 99 5.03 -1.17 -2.00
C LEU A 99 4.37 -2.53 -1.85
N HIS A 100 3.90 -3.08 -2.96
CA HIS A 100 3.44 -4.47 -3.07
C HIS A 100 4.30 -5.21 -4.09
N ILE A 101 4.84 -6.37 -3.71
CA ILE A 101 5.61 -7.25 -4.60
C ILE A 101 4.92 -8.60 -4.63
N SER A 102 4.36 -8.93 -5.78
CA SER A 102 3.65 -10.18 -6.03
C SER A 102 3.78 -10.60 -7.48
N PRO A 103 3.82 -11.90 -7.81
CA PRO A 103 3.59 -12.37 -9.18
C PRO A 103 2.19 -12.01 -9.67
N LYS A 104 2.01 -11.88 -10.99
CA LYS A 104 0.69 -11.66 -11.59
C LYS A 104 -0.22 -12.87 -11.35
N GLY A 105 -1.51 -12.61 -11.14
CA GLY A 105 -2.53 -13.64 -10.92
C GLY A 105 -2.60 -14.18 -9.49
N HIS A 106 -1.78 -13.70 -8.56
CA HIS A 106 -1.85 -14.06 -7.14
C HIS A 106 -2.91 -13.25 -6.40
N THR A 107 -2.88 -13.29 -5.06
CA THR A 107 -3.95 -12.82 -4.15
C THR A 107 -4.53 -11.44 -4.48
N TRP A 108 -3.73 -10.50 -4.99
CA TRP A 108 -4.17 -9.16 -5.39
C TRP A 108 -4.30 -8.98 -6.92
N GLY A 109 -4.18 -10.07 -7.71
CA GLY A 109 -4.52 -10.17 -9.13
C GLY A 109 -3.58 -9.45 -10.11
N GLU A 110 -3.23 -8.23 -9.84
CA GLU A 110 -2.53 -7.32 -10.76
C GLU A 110 -1.00 -7.50 -10.77
N GLY A 111 -0.44 -8.16 -9.75
CA GLY A 111 1.00 -8.29 -9.56
C GLY A 111 1.60 -7.19 -8.67
N SER A 112 2.85 -6.82 -8.94
CA SER A 112 3.54 -5.80 -8.14
C SER A 112 3.08 -4.39 -8.52
N PHE A 113 2.92 -3.52 -7.49
CA PHE A 113 2.56 -2.12 -7.68
C PHE A 113 3.12 -1.21 -6.59
N LEU A 114 3.11 0.09 -6.86
CA LEU A 114 3.32 1.18 -5.92
C LEU A 114 2.02 1.97 -5.78
N ALA A 115 1.70 2.37 -4.56
CA ALA A 115 0.61 3.28 -4.28
C ALA A 115 1.05 4.37 -3.30
N ALA A 116 0.40 5.52 -3.34
CA ALA A 116 0.62 6.58 -2.38
C ALA A 116 -0.73 7.10 -1.89
N GLY A 117 -0.87 7.33 -0.58
CA GLY A 117 -2.11 7.85 -0.05
C GLY A 117 -2.48 7.31 1.33
N ASN A 118 -3.75 7.43 1.68
CA ASN A 118 -4.32 6.94 2.93
C ASN A 118 -5.47 5.97 2.64
N VAL A 119 -5.26 4.72 2.97
CA VAL A 119 -6.24 3.63 2.86
C VAL A 119 -7.00 3.51 4.18
N CYS A 120 -8.33 3.49 4.13
CA CYS A 120 -9.21 3.42 5.30
C CYS A 120 -8.93 4.53 6.33
N PRO A 121 -8.92 5.82 5.94
CA PRO A 121 -8.71 6.90 6.89
C PRO A 121 -9.81 6.94 7.96
N GLU A 122 -9.44 7.36 9.16
CA GLU A 122 -10.42 7.66 10.21
C GLU A 122 -11.40 8.73 9.74
N PRO A 123 -12.66 8.73 10.22
CA PRO A 123 -13.70 9.65 9.75
C PRO A 123 -13.31 11.13 9.80
N GLU A 124 -12.57 11.55 10.83
CA GLU A 124 -12.08 12.92 10.98
C GLU A 124 -11.03 13.26 9.93
N VAL A 125 -10.11 12.33 9.66
CA VAL A 125 -9.08 12.49 8.62
C VAL A 125 -9.73 12.58 7.25
N LEU A 126 -10.70 11.70 6.96
CA LEU A 126 -11.44 11.73 5.69
C LEU A 126 -12.21 13.05 5.53
N ARG A 127 -12.75 13.61 6.62
CA ARG A 127 -13.38 14.91 6.60
C ARG A 127 -12.40 16.02 6.25
N SER A 128 -11.25 16.09 6.91
CA SER A 128 -10.20 17.07 6.62
C SER A 128 -9.70 16.97 5.18
N MET A 129 -9.55 15.73 4.66
CA MET A 129 -9.21 15.53 3.25
C MET A 129 -10.26 16.12 2.30
N ARG A 130 -11.55 16.02 2.63
CA ARG A 130 -12.62 16.62 1.82
C ARG A 130 -12.68 18.13 1.92
N GLU A 131 -12.39 18.71 3.08
CA GLU A 131 -12.23 20.15 3.26
C GLU A 131 -11.09 20.69 2.38
N GLU A 132 -9.96 19.98 2.34
CA GLU A 132 -8.83 20.32 1.48
C GLU A 132 -9.17 20.18 -0.03
N ILE A 133 -9.91 19.14 -0.41
CA ILE A 133 -10.40 18.99 -1.79
C ILE A 133 -11.34 20.13 -2.19
N GLU A 134 -12.21 20.57 -1.28
CA GLU A 134 -13.15 21.66 -1.52
C GLU A 134 -12.41 22.97 -1.86
N ASP A 135 -11.29 23.23 -1.17
CA ASP A 135 -10.50 24.44 -1.35
C ASP A 135 -9.49 24.33 -2.53
N HIS A 136 -9.01 23.11 -2.87
CA HIS A 136 -7.86 22.89 -3.75
C HIS A 136 -8.07 21.79 -4.80
N ALA A 137 -9.31 21.56 -5.27
CA ALA A 137 -9.63 20.47 -6.20
C ALA A 137 -8.81 20.50 -7.50
N GLU A 138 -8.64 21.67 -8.13
CA GLU A 138 -7.89 21.83 -9.37
C GLU A 138 -6.40 21.48 -9.18
N GLU A 139 -5.79 22.00 -8.10
CA GLU A 139 -4.41 21.70 -7.75
C GLU A 139 -4.20 20.21 -7.51
N MET A 140 -5.14 19.55 -6.84
CA MET A 140 -5.10 18.11 -6.61
C MET A 140 -5.15 17.31 -7.92
N VAL A 141 -6.04 17.69 -8.86
CA VAL A 141 -6.14 17.07 -10.19
C VAL A 141 -4.82 17.21 -10.94
N ASP A 142 -4.25 18.42 -10.96
CA ASP A 142 -2.98 18.69 -11.60
C ASP A 142 -1.82 17.89 -10.98
N ASN A 143 -1.81 17.74 -9.67
CA ASN A 143 -0.79 16.96 -8.97
C ASN A 143 -0.93 15.46 -9.28
N ILE A 144 -2.15 14.91 -9.30
CA ILE A 144 -2.39 13.53 -9.72
C ILE A 144 -1.92 13.32 -11.16
N ALA A 145 -2.31 14.20 -12.08
CA ALA A 145 -1.92 14.09 -13.49
C ALA A 145 -0.39 14.12 -13.71
N ARG A 146 0.33 14.94 -12.93
CA ARG A 146 1.80 15.03 -12.98
C ARG A 146 2.53 13.87 -12.31
N SER A 147 1.90 13.23 -11.34
CA SER A 147 2.54 12.16 -10.54
C SER A 147 2.74 10.85 -11.31
N GLY A 148 1.97 10.62 -12.37
CA GLY A 148 1.90 9.33 -13.07
C GLY A 148 1.11 8.26 -12.32
N PHE A 149 0.47 8.59 -11.20
CA PHE A 149 -0.47 7.72 -10.49
C PHE A 149 -1.90 7.90 -11.00
N SER A 150 -2.73 6.90 -10.77
CA SER A 150 -4.18 6.95 -11.01
C SER A 150 -4.91 6.79 -9.69
N LEU A 151 -5.95 7.60 -9.48
CA LEU A 151 -6.77 7.49 -8.28
C LEU A 151 -7.61 6.22 -8.31
N THR A 152 -7.54 5.40 -7.26
CA THR A 152 -8.37 4.21 -7.09
C THR A 152 -9.78 4.63 -6.66
N SER A 153 -10.82 4.12 -7.33
CA SER A 153 -12.21 4.52 -7.08
C SER A 153 -13.19 3.36 -6.85
N ASP A 154 -12.69 2.15 -6.65
CA ASP A 154 -13.50 0.91 -6.58
C ASP A 154 -14.56 0.93 -5.48
N ASN A 155 -14.32 1.66 -4.38
CA ASN A 155 -15.24 1.79 -3.24
C ASN A 155 -15.84 3.20 -3.08
N ALA A 156 -15.75 4.06 -4.11
CA ALA A 156 -16.27 5.43 -4.05
C ALA A 156 -17.76 5.50 -3.72
N LEU A 157 -18.18 6.59 -3.08
CA LEU A 157 -19.57 6.87 -2.80
C LEU A 157 -20.34 7.15 -4.11
N LYS A 158 -21.61 6.73 -4.18
CA LYS A 158 -22.47 6.98 -5.33
C LYS A 158 -22.89 8.47 -5.45
N ARG A 159 -22.83 9.22 -4.35
CA ARG A 159 -23.23 10.64 -4.27
C ARG A 159 -22.20 11.41 -3.47
N THR A 160 -22.03 12.68 -3.81
CA THR A 160 -21.21 13.62 -3.04
C THR A 160 -21.72 13.70 -1.59
N PRO A 161 -20.85 13.63 -0.58
CA PRO A 161 -21.23 13.75 0.82
C PRO A 161 -21.88 15.11 1.11
N ARG A 162 -22.86 15.13 2.02
CA ARG A 162 -23.50 16.38 2.43
C ARG A 162 -22.50 17.31 3.12
N GLY A 163 -22.62 18.61 2.81
CA GLY A 163 -21.78 19.65 3.41
C GLY A 163 -20.48 19.93 2.68
N PHE A 164 -20.26 19.28 1.52
CA PHE A 164 -19.12 19.53 0.64
C PHE A 164 -19.58 19.82 -0.78
N SER A 165 -18.90 20.75 -1.46
CA SER A 165 -19.18 21.13 -2.84
C SER A 165 -17.90 21.52 -3.58
N VAL A 166 -17.78 21.11 -4.83
CA VAL A 166 -16.74 21.50 -5.77
C VAL A 166 -17.37 21.65 -7.15
N ALA A 167 -16.61 22.12 -8.14
CA ALA A 167 -17.05 22.10 -9.53
C ALA A 167 -17.50 20.67 -9.93
N PRO A 168 -18.55 20.51 -10.76
CA PRO A 168 -19.14 19.20 -11.07
C PRO A 168 -18.14 18.17 -11.60
N GLU A 169 -17.15 18.61 -12.37
CA GLU A 169 -16.06 17.80 -12.92
C GLU A 169 -15.13 17.21 -11.85
N HIS A 170 -15.07 17.80 -10.64
CA HIS A 170 -14.21 17.38 -9.53
C HIS A 170 -14.97 16.62 -8.42
N GLU A 171 -16.30 16.48 -8.52
CA GLU A 171 -17.11 15.78 -7.51
C GLU A 171 -16.65 14.34 -7.22
N TYR A 172 -16.00 13.68 -8.20
CA TYR A 172 -15.46 12.33 -8.04
C TYR A 172 -14.40 12.26 -6.94
N LEU A 173 -13.65 13.33 -6.66
CA LEU A 173 -12.68 13.43 -5.57
C LEU A 173 -13.38 13.37 -4.21
N LEU A 174 -14.46 14.14 -4.00
CA LEU A 174 -15.22 14.13 -2.76
C LEU A 174 -15.91 12.80 -2.46
N ARG A 175 -16.20 12.03 -3.51
CA ARG A 175 -16.84 10.71 -3.38
C ARG A 175 -15.90 9.61 -2.94
N GLN A 176 -14.58 9.85 -2.91
CA GLN A 176 -13.62 8.87 -2.44
C GLN A 176 -13.84 8.57 -0.94
N ARG A 177 -13.64 7.30 -0.55
CA ARG A 177 -13.60 6.84 0.84
C ARG A 177 -12.17 6.74 1.36
N GLU A 178 -11.24 6.74 0.44
CA GLU A 178 -9.80 6.70 0.63
C GLU A 178 -9.15 7.44 -0.54
N LEU A 179 -7.98 7.99 -0.32
CA LEU A 179 -7.21 8.67 -1.36
C LEU A 179 -5.89 7.92 -1.55
N CYS A 180 -5.82 7.05 -2.56
CA CYS A 180 -4.64 6.28 -2.91
C CYS A 180 -4.63 5.91 -4.41
#